data_a93f060a0ff3351ee4968e7b0936057b
#
_entry.id   a93f060a0ff3351ee4968e7b0936057b
#
_cell.length_a   1.000
_cell.length_b   1.000
_cell.length_c   1.000
_cell.angle_alpha   90.00
_cell.angle_beta   90.00
_cell.angle_gamma   90.00
#
_symmetry.space_group_name_H-M   'P 1'
#
loop_
_entity.id
_entity.type
_entity.pdbx_description
1 polymer ?
#
loop_
_entity_poly.entity_id
_entity_poly.type
_entity_poly.pdbx_seq_one_letter_code
_entity_poly.pdbx_strand_id
1 'polypeptide(L)'
;MESQKKKDRYLRIYHQLKDFLVKSDDIDARMATIVAVLHHKMETFFWTGFYCLKDGELIVKTYQGPVACQVLKKNTGVCWAGINQGKTIIVPDVHQFPGHIACDSRSKSEIVVPLKDTANRIIRVLDVDSTTLNAFDQTDAQYLEMIVGLINL
;
A
#
# COMPACT_ATOMS: atom_id res chain seq x y z
N MET A 1 12.04 8.41 11.41
CA MET A 1 11.04 8.58 12.50
C MET A 1 11.27 7.51 13.55
N GLU A 2 11.32 7.90 14.80
CA GLU A 2 11.47 6.95 15.90
C GLU A 2 10.29 5.99 15.95
N SER A 3 10.54 4.76 16.39
CA SER A 3 9.54 3.68 16.40
C SER A 3 8.27 4.05 17.18
N GLN A 4 8.40 4.63 18.37
CA GLN A 4 7.24 5.03 19.17
C GLN A 4 6.46 6.17 18.53
N LYS A 5 7.16 7.15 17.97
CA LYS A 5 6.55 8.28 17.25
C LYS A 5 5.80 7.80 16.01
N LYS A 6 6.36 6.83 15.30
CA LYS A 6 5.71 6.21 14.14
C LYS A 6 4.41 5.50 14.56
N LYS A 7 4.46 4.69 15.63
CA LYS A 7 3.27 4.01 16.18
C LYS A 7 2.18 4.99 16.55
N ASP A 8 2.54 6.05 17.27
CA ASP A 8 1.57 7.05 17.73
C ASP A 8 0.90 7.75 16.56
N ARG A 9 1.66 8.04 15.51
CA ARG A 9 1.13 8.64 14.29
C ARG A 9 0.17 7.69 13.57
N TYR A 10 0.54 6.42 13.41
CA TYR A 10 -0.34 5.41 12.81
C TYR A 10 -1.64 5.24 13.60
N LEU A 11 -1.58 5.23 14.93
CA LEU A 11 -2.78 5.11 15.76
C LEU A 11 -3.74 6.28 15.53
N ARG A 12 -3.21 7.51 15.45
CA ARG A 12 -4.04 8.68 15.16
C ARG A 12 -4.67 8.58 13.77
N ILE A 13 -3.88 8.14 12.78
CA ILE A 13 -4.38 7.93 11.41
C ILE A 13 -5.48 6.87 11.40
N TYR A 14 -5.26 5.75 12.07
CA TYR A 14 -6.22 4.65 12.15
C TYR A 14 -7.56 5.12 12.72
N HIS A 15 -7.53 5.82 13.84
CA HIS A 15 -8.76 6.32 14.47
C HIS A 15 -9.46 7.37 13.61
N GLN A 16 -8.71 8.26 13.00
CA GLN A 16 -9.26 9.25 12.08
C GLN A 16 -9.96 8.57 10.87
N LEU A 17 -9.29 7.61 10.25
CA LEU A 17 -9.84 6.89 9.12
C LEU A 17 -11.07 6.07 9.51
N LYS A 18 -11.05 5.43 10.67
CA LYS A 18 -12.19 4.67 11.15
C LYS A 18 -13.46 5.55 11.24
N ASP A 19 -13.30 6.77 11.74
CA ASP A 19 -14.41 7.72 11.83
C ASP A 19 -14.88 8.21 10.47
N PHE A 20 -13.96 8.43 9.52
CA PHE A 20 -14.30 8.90 8.17
C PHE A 20 -14.93 7.79 7.32
N LEU A 21 -14.39 6.59 7.35
CA LEU A 21 -14.76 5.56 6.39
C LEU A 21 -16.16 4.96 6.63
N VAL A 22 -16.71 5.14 7.82
CA VAL A 22 -18.11 4.71 8.08
C VAL A 22 -19.15 5.56 7.36
N LYS A 23 -18.76 6.72 6.80
CA LYS A 23 -19.68 7.61 6.09
C LYS A 23 -20.18 7.05 4.77
N SER A 24 -19.46 6.10 4.19
CA SER A 24 -19.83 5.44 2.94
C SER A 24 -19.28 4.02 2.93
N ASP A 25 -19.97 3.11 2.26
CA ASP A 25 -19.50 1.75 2.02
C ASP A 25 -18.86 1.60 0.62
N ASP A 26 -18.74 2.70 -0.11
CA ASP A 26 -18.12 2.71 -1.44
C ASP A 26 -16.62 2.41 -1.32
N ILE A 27 -16.19 1.34 -1.96
CA ILE A 27 -14.80 0.86 -1.89
C ILE A 27 -13.83 1.87 -2.49
N ASP A 28 -14.18 2.48 -3.61
CA ASP A 28 -13.32 3.47 -4.27
C ASP A 28 -13.13 4.70 -3.39
N ALA A 29 -14.20 5.18 -2.75
CA ALA A 29 -14.13 6.30 -1.82
C ALA A 29 -13.24 5.96 -0.61
N ARG A 30 -13.37 4.75 -0.08
CA ARG A 30 -12.55 4.30 1.05
C ARG A 30 -11.07 4.21 0.67
N MET A 31 -10.75 3.62 -0.48
CA MET A 31 -9.37 3.56 -0.97
C MET A 31 -8.78 4.95 -1.17
N ALA A 32 -9.53 5.85 -1.81
CA ALA A 32 -9.06 7.22 -2.07
C ALA A 32 -8.77 7.98 -0.78
N THR A 33 -9.64 7.82 0.23
CA THR A 33 -9.46 8.49 1.53
C THR A 33 -8.24 7.94 2.28
N ILE A 34 -8.06 6.62 2.28
CA ILE A 34 -6.87 5.99 2.89
C ILE A 34 -5.59 6.51 2.24
N VAL A 35 -5.54 6.52 0.90
CA VAL A 35 -4.37 7.00 0.16
C VAL A 35 -4.08 8.47 0.49
N ALA A 36 -5.11 9.32 0.49
CA ALA A 36 -4.96 10.73 0.77
C ALA A 36 -4.37 10.98 2.17
N VAL A 37 -4.92 10.33 3.18
CA VAL A 37 -4.48 10.51 4.57
C VAL A 37 -3.06 9.98 4.76
N LEU A 38 -2.79 8.77 4.30
CA LEU A 38 -1.45 8.17 4.44
C LEU A 38 -0.38 8.99 3.74
N HIS A 39 -0.63 9.34 2.49
CA HIS A 39 0.36 10.07 1.68
C HIS A 39 0.67 11.45 2.28
N HIS A 40 -0.35 12.12 2.79
CA HIS A 40 -0.20 13.44 3.39
C HIS A 40 0.51 13.39 4.76
N LYS A 41 0.23 12.37 5.57
CA LYS A 41 0.69 12.33 6.96
C LYS A 41 1.98 11.55 7.18
N MET A 42 2.35 10.64 6.28
CA MET A 42 3.58 9.84 6.41
C MET A 42 4.68 10.44 5.54
N GLU A 43 5.68 11.04 6.19
CA GLU A 43 6.71 11.84 5.52
C GLU A 43 7.56 11.06 4.51
N THR A 44 7.76 9.76 4.74
CA THR A 44 8.59 8.92 3.86
C THR A 44 7.83 8.29 2.71
N PHE A 45 6.51 8.48 2.64
CA PHE A 45 5.68 7.92 1.59
C PHE A 45 5.80 8.78 0.33
N PHE A 46 6.60 8.32 -0.62
CA PHE A 46 6.86 9.00 -1.88
C PHE A 46 5.75 8.72 -2.92
N TRP A 47 5.26 7.47 -2.93
CA TRP A 47 4.13 7.03 -3.74
C TRP A 47 3.24 6.15 -2.88
N THR A 48 1.93 6.39 -2.93
CA THR A 48 0.96 5.64 -2.13
C THR A 48 -0.25 5.35 -2.99
N GLY A 49 -0.61 4.09 -3.15
CA GLY A 49 -1.76 3.76 -3.99
C GLY A 49 -2.19 2.31 -3.92
N PHE A 50 -3.28 2.03 -4.61
CA PHE A 50 -3.84 0.68 -4.72
C PHE A 50 -3.72 0.14 -6.14
N TYR A 51 -3.35 -1.12 -6.23
CA TYR A 51 -3.50 -1.93 -7.45
C TYR A 51 -4.57 -2.99 -7.20
N CYS A 52 -5.42 -3.21 -8.19
CA CYS A 52 -6.52 -4.18 -8.07
C CYS A 52 -6.50 -5.16 -9.24
N LEU A 53 -6.80 -6.43 -8.94
CA LEU A 53 -6.96 -7.45 -9.98
C LEU A 53 -8.26 -7.21 -10.74
N LYS A 54 -8.15 -7.17 -12.06
CA LYS A 54 -9.29 -7.10 -12.97
C LYS A 54 -8.99 -7.94 -14.21
N ASP A 55 -9.78 -8.97 -14.44
CA ASP A 55 -9.62 -9.86 -15.60
C ASP A 55 -8.20 -10.42 -15.71
N GLY A 56 -7.60 -10.80 -14.58
CA GLY A 56 -6.26 -11.38 -14.51
C GLY A 56 -5.12 -10.37 -14.58
N GLU A 57 -5.41 -9.08 -14.69
CA GLU A 57 -4.42 -8.02 -14.71
C GLU A 57 -4.41 -7.23 -13.41
N LEU A 58 -3.23 -6.77 -13.01
CA LEU A 58 -3.07 -5.91 -11.83
C LEU A 58 -3.00 -4.46 -12.29
N ILE A 59 -4.09 -3.72 -12.04
CA ILE A 59 -4.33 -2.40 -12.60
C ILE A 59 -4.31 -1.35 -11.48
N VAL A 60 -3.63 -0.22 -11.74
CA VAL A 60 -3.59 0.90 -10.79
C VAL A 60 -4.98 1.49 -10.61
N LYS A 61 -5.33 1.77 -9.38
CA LYS A 61 -6.55 2.51 -9.01
C LYS A 61 -6.16 3.88 -8.46
N THR A 62 -6.72 4.27 -7.33
CA THR A 62 -6.38 5.56 -6.72
C THR A 62 -4.95 5.57 -6.21
N TYR A 63 -4.23 6.67 -6.45
CA TYR A 63 -2.87 6.84 -5.92
C TYR A 63 -2.49 8.32 -5.84
N GLN A 64 -1.44 8.59 -5.10
CA GLN A 64 -0.80 9.90 -5.04
C GLN A 64 0.72 9.73 -5.15
N GLY A 65 1.36 10.67 -5.84
CA GLY A 65 2.78 10.64 -6.15
C GLY A 65 3.03 10.73 -7.65
N PRO A 66 4.26 10.41 -8.10
CA PRO A 66 4.59 10.44 -9.54
C PRO A 66 3.72 9.48 -10.34
N VAL A 67 3.63 9.71 -11.65
CA VAL A 67 2.80 8.87 -12.53
C VAL A 67 3.19 7.40 -12.41
N ALA A 68 2.18 6.54 -12.26
CA ALA A 68 2.36 5.11 -12.09
C ALA A 68 2.27 4.34 -13.40
N CYS A 69 2.84 3.12 -13.42
CA CYS A 69 2.54 2.15 -14.46
C CYS A 69 1.09 1.71 -14.29
N GLN A 70 0.29 1.83 -15.35
CA GLN A 70 -1.15 1.51 -15.27
C GLN A 70 -1.42 0.03 -15.07
N VAL A 71 -0.63 -0.83 -15.72
CA VAL A 71 -0.76 -2.29 -15.64
C VAL A 71 0.61 -2.86 -15.32
N LEU A 72 0.66 -3.70 -14.29
CA LEU A 72 1.91 -4.34 -13.91
C LEU A 72 2.07 -5.69 -14.63
N LYS A 73 3.27 -5.95 -15.15
CA LYS A 73 3.59 -7.20 -15.83
C LYS A 73 3.31 -8.37 -14.90
N LYS A 74 2.51 -9.34 -15.39
CA LYS A 74 2.01 -10.47 -14.60
C LYS A 74 3.14 -11.24 -13.93
N ASN A 75 2.92 -11.57 -12.65
CA ASN A 75 3.82 -12.35 -11.81
C ASN A 75 5.23 -11.75 -11.68
N THR A 76 5.35 -10.43 -11.84
CA THR A 76 6.63 -9.72 -11.79
C THR A 76 6.54 -8.57 -10.78
N GLY A 77 7.55 -8.42 -9.94
CA GLY A 77 7.65 -7.32 -8.99
C GLY A 77 6.93 -7.55 -7.67
N VAL A 78 6.97 -6.53 -6.81
CA VAL A 78 6.56 -6.66 -5.41
C VAL A 78 5.04 -6.76 -5.26
N CYS A 79 4.28 -6.00 -6.05
CA CYS A 79 2.81 -6.06 -5.97
C CYS A 79 2.27 -7.45 -6.32
N TRP A 80 2.77 -8.06 -7.39
CA TRP A 80 2.40 -9.42 -7.74
C TRP A 80 2.84 -10.44 -6.70
N ALA A 81 4.01 -10.22 -6.06
CA ALA A 81 4.45 -11.07 -4.95
C ALA A 81 3.45 -11.01 -3.79
N GLY A 82 2.93 -9.83 -3.46
CA GLY A 82 1.90 -9.67 -2.44
C GLY A 82 0.61 -10.42 -2.78
N ILE A 83 0.15 -10.32 -4.02
CA ILE A 83 -1.03 -11.04 -4.52
C ILE A 83 -0.80 -12.56 -4.42
N ASN A 84 0.32 -13.04 -4.94
CA ASN A 84 0.60 -14.47 -5.06
C ASN A 84 0.90 -15.13 -3.71
N GLN A 85 1.58 -14.42 -2.80
CA GLN A 85 1.93 -14.96 -1.48
C GLN A 85 0.87 -14.70 -0.43
N GLY A 86 -0.01 -13.74 -0.65
CA GLY A 86 -1.10 -13.42 0.26
C GLY A 86 -0.66 -12.84 1.59
N LYS A 87 0.50 -12.19 1.62
CA LYS A 87 1.05 -11.58 2.84
C LYS A 87 1.77 -10.27 2.51
N THR A 88 1.95 -9.44 3.53
CA THR A 88 2.71 -8.19 3.41
C THR A 88 4.15 -8.48 3.03
N ILE A 89 4.66 -7.73 2.04
CA ILE A 89 6.04 -7.83 1.55
C ILE A 89 6.76 -6.54 1.88
N ILE A 90 7.86 -6.62 2.63
CA ILE A 90 8.73 -5.47 2.93
C ILE A 90 10.01 -5.64 2.13
N VAL A 91 10.34 -4.63 1.32
CA VAL A 91 11.54 -4.65 0.47
C VAL A 91 12.45 -3.50 0.89
N PRO A 92 13.53 -3.79 1.64
CA PRO A 92 14.48 -2.76 2.10
C PRO A 92 15.20 -2.03 0.96
N ASP A 93 15.46 -2.74 -0.14
CA ASP A 93 16.11 -2.20 -1.33
C ASP A 93 15.48 -2.84 -2.57
N VAL A 94 14.72 -2.07 -3.33
CA VAL A 94 14.00 -2.56 -4.51
C VAL A 94 14.93 -3.08 -5.60
N HIS A 95 16.17 -2.59 -5.65
CA HIS A 95 17.16 -3.04 -6.64
C HIS A 95 17.63 -4.46 -6.35
N GLN A 96 17.43 -4.96 -5.14
CA GLN A 96 17.74 -6.33 -4.75
C GLN A 96 16.56 -7.29 -4.94
N PHE A 97 15.38 -6.79 -5.27
CA PHE A 97 14.18 -7.62 -5.43
C PHE A 97 14.11 -8.19 -6.85
N PRO A 98 14.07 -9.55 -6.99
CA PRO A 98 14.05 -10.19 -8.32
C PRO A 98 12.84 -9.73 -9.16
N GLY A 99 13.11 -9.31 -10.40
CA GLY A 99 12.06 -8.91 -11.33
C GLY A 99 11.44 -7.55 -11.03
N HIS A 100 12.05 -6.76 -10.14
CA HIS A 100 11.56 -5.41 -9.85
C HIS A 100 11.58 -4.54 -11.10
N ILE A 101 10.44 -3.88 -11.38
CA ILE A 101 10.32 -2.90 -12.45
C ILE A 101 10.03 -1.56 -11.78
N ALA A 102 10.95 -0.60 -11.95
CA ALA A 102 10.78 0.74 -11.43
C ALA A 102 9.92 1.56 -12.40
N CYS A 103 8.69 1.92 -12.00
CA CYS A 103 7.90 2.92 -12.72
C CYS A 103 8.46 4.32 -12.46
N ASP A 104 9.17 4.50 -11.35
CA ASP A 104 9.95 5.72 -11.06
C ASP A 104 11.29 5.29 -10.44
N SER A 105 12.39 5.74 -11.06
CA SER A 105 13.73 5.34 -10.65
C SER A 105 14.17 5.88 -9.28
N ARG A 106 13.42 6.83 -8.72
CA ARG A 106 13.72 7.42 -7.41
C ARG A 106 13.30 6.51 -6.26
N SER A 107 12.41 5.56 -6.49
CA SER A 107 11.98 4.60 -5.46
C SER A 107 13.14 3.71 -5.06
N LYS A 108 13.36 3.55 -3.76
CA LYS A 108 14.46 2.75 -3.19
C LYS A 108 14.00 1.63 -2.28
N SER A 109 12.90 1.82 -1.56
CA SER A 109 12.30 0.78 -0.73
C SER A 109 10.80 0.76 -0.93
N GLU A 110 10.16 -0.37 -0.59
CA GLU A 110 8.75 -0.58 -0.87
C GLU A 110 8.11 -1.49 0.18
N ILE A 111 6.82 -1.24 0.45
CA ILE A 111 5.98 -2.17 1.20
C ILE A 111 4.69 -2.39 0.42
N VAL A 112 4.27 -3.65 0.33
CA VAL A 112 3.01 -4.05 -0.33
C VAL A 112 2.16 -4.82 0.67
N VAL A 113 0.92 -4.36 0.85
CA VAL A 113 -0.01 -4.96 1.82
C VAL A 113 -1.23 -5.48 1.06
N PRO A 114 -1.40 -6.81 0.93
CA PRO A 114 -2.56 -7.36 0.28
C PRO A 114 -3.80 -7.27 1.15
N LEU A 115 -4.96 -7.17 0.51
CA LEU A 115 -6.25 -7.16 1.19
C LEU A 115 -7.18 -8.20 0.58
N LYS A 116 -7.78 -9.02 1.43
CA LYS A 116 -8.83 -9.95 1.04
C LYS A 116 -10.16 -9.22 0.89
N ASP A 117 -10.98 -9.66 -0.07
CA ASP A 117 -12.36 -9.22 -0.16
C ASP A 117 -13.24 -10.00 0.83
N THR A 118 -14.54 -9.72 0.84
CA THR A 118 -15.49 -10.40 1.76
C THR A 118 -15.65 -11.90 1.45
N ALA A 119 -15.24 -12.34 0.26
CA ALA A 119 -15.21 -13.76 -0.13
C ALA A 119 -13.86 -14.42 0.15
N ASN A 120 -12.98 -13.76 0.93
CA ASN A 120 -11.64 -14.24 1.33
C ASN A 120 -10.67 -14.40 0.16
N ARG A 121 -10.88 -13.66 -0.95
CA ARG A 121 -9.97 -13.64 -2.10
C ARG A 121 -9.08 -12.42 -2.03
N ILE A 122 -7.81 -12.57 -2.43
CA ILE A 122 -6.87 -11.44 -2.51
C ILE A 122 -6.98 -10.83 -3.89
N ILE A 123 -7.60 -9.64 -3.96
CA ILE A 123 -7.88 -8.96 -5.22
C ILE A 123 -7.29 -7.56 -5.30
N ARG A 124 -6.67 -7.07 -4.23
CA ARG A 124 -6.04 -5.76 -4.21
C ARG A 124 -4.87 -5.70 -3.26
N VAL A 125 -3.97 -4.77 -3.54
CA VAL A 125 -2.84 -4.46 -2.65
C VAL A 125 -2.73 -2.97 -2.47
N LEU A 126 -2.33 -2.54 -1.25
CA LEU A 126 -1.78 -1.22 -1.02
C LEU A 126 -0.29 -1.29 -1.33
N ASP A 127 0.18 -0.38 -2.17
CA ASP A 127 1.59 -0.26 -2.52
C ASP A 127 2.11 1.09 -2.04
N VAL A 128 3.21 1.09 -1.31
CA VAL A 128 3.87 2.32 -0.86
C VAL A 128 5.35 2.23 -1.18
N ASP A 129 5.84 3.28 -1.85
CA ASP A 129 7.26 3.41 -2.20
C ASP A 129 7.88 4.58 -1.45
N SER A 130 9.17 4.45 -1.12
CA SER A 130 9.95 5.52 -0.50
C SER A 130 11.24 5.74 -1.29
N THR A 131 11.71 6.99 -1.29
CA THR A 131 13.02 7.34 -1.87
C THR A 131 14.17 7.05 -0.91
N THR A 132 13.88 6.55 0.27
CA THR A 132 14.86 6.18 1.30
C THR A 132 14.98 4.66 1.34
N LEU A 133 16.21 4.14 1.42
CA LEU A 133 16.44 2.72 1.67
C LEU A 133 15.89 2.35 3.04
N ASN A 134 15.35 1.14 3.15
CA ASN A 134 14.91 0.55 4.41
C ASN A 134 13.91 1.43 5.19
N ALA A 135 12.98 2.06 4.45
CA ALA A 135 12.01 2.99 5.06
C ALA A 135 10.89 2.26 5.83
N PHE A 136 10.68 0.98 5.60
CA PHE A 136 9.55 0.22 6.15
C PHE A 136 10.02 -0.93 7.03
N ASP A 137 9.33 -1.12 8.16
CA ASP A 137 9.61 -2.20 9.11
C ASP A 137 8.30 -2.90 9.53
N GLN A 138 8.35 -3.76 10.54
CA GLN A 138 7.18 -4.50 11.03
C GLN A 138 6.12 -3.59 11.63
N THR A 139 6.48 -2.43 12.12
CA THR A 139 5.51 -1.43 12.60
C THR A 139 4.64 -0.95 11.45
N ASP A 140 5.26 -0.64 10.29
CA ASP A 140 4.51 -0.26 9.09
C ASP A 140 3.59 -1.40 8.65
N ALA A 141 4.10 -2.63 8.60
CA ALA A 141 3.31 -3.78 8.21
C ALA A 141 2.07 -3.93 9.10
N GLN A 142 2.25 -3.91 10.42
CA GLN A 142 1.17 -4.09 11.38
C GLN A 142 0.07 -3.03 11.21
N TYR A 143 0.45 -1.77 11.18
CA TYR A 143 -0.54 -0.68 11.14
C TYR A 143 -1.16 -0.51 9.75
N LEU A 144 -0.40 -0.72 8.69
CA LEU A 144 -0.96 -0.66 7.34
C LEU A 144 -1.94 -1.81 7.10
N GLU A 145 -1.68 -3.00 7.65
CA GLU A 145 -2.65 -4.11 7.60
C GLU A 145 -3.95 -3.74 8.30
N MET A 146 -3.89 -3.11 9.48
CA MET A 146 -5.06 -2.63 10.20
C MET A 146 -5.83 -1.58 9.38
N ILE A 147 -5.12 -0.62 8.82
CA ILE A 147 -5.71 0.49 8.05
C ILE A 147 -6.36 -0.02 6.77
N VAL A 148 -5.68 -0.88 6.03
CA VAL A 148 -6.22 -1.47 4.80
C VAL A 148 -7.46 -2.31 5.10
N GLY A 149 -7.49 -2.99 6.25
CA GLY A 149 -8.64 -3.75 6.72
C GLY A 149 -9.90 -2.91 6.88
N LEU A 150 -9.79 -1.60 7.08
CA LEU A 150 -10.93 -0.69 7.17
C LEU A 150 -11.74 -0.58 5.88
N ILE A 151 -11.20 -1.00 4.74
CA ILE A 151 -11.94 -1.03 3.46
C ILE A 151 -13.18 -1.94 3.57
N ASN A 152 -13.07 -3.02 4.34
CA ASN A 152 -14.16 -3.98 4.53
C ASN A 152 -14.99 -3.70 5.80
N LEU A 153 -14.89 -2.51 6.32
CA LEU A 153 -15.58 -2.10 7.56
C LEU A 153 -17.11 -2.23 7.46
#